data_ad6d8b1ef93c1e31f1111b1685e16afc
#
_entry.id   ad6d8b1ef93c1e31f1111b1685e16afc
#
_cell.length_a   1.000
_cell.length_b   1.000
_cell.length_c   1.000
_cell.angle_alpha   90.00
_cell.angle_beta   90.00
_cell.angle_gamma   90.00
#
_symmetry.space_group_name_H-M   'P 1'
#
loop_
_entity.id
_entity.type
_entity.pdbx_description
1 polymer ?
#
loop_
_entity_poly.entity_id
_entity_poly.type
_entity_poly.pdbx_seq_one_letter_code
_entity_poly.pdbx_strand_id
1 'polypeptide(L)'
;NGSKGDKYVGEWKDGEFFGWGTYYYLAENDFKGNIYVGEMKRGQPNGQGTYTFGPQSKLAGDTYIGEVKKGKPNGQGVYTFADGKIYIGEFSDGLKIGQGTLTYEGASKFSGDVYRGEVMDGKPNGQGAYTWGSSSKFIGDTYKGEWRGGKKNGYGIYTMANGNKYTGQFHGGKPNGRGTYTYGELSKFMGDVYKGEFKNGIKDGQGAYIFGSSSKKYGDIYVGRWKNGKPKGNGTHTFSNGNKYVGEFWAGRKNGLGTYIFGSTSRFAGDIYVGEIRDEKPNGHGTYIFGPKSRYAGDIYIGQWKFGQKNGYGTYTFSDGRVSEGIWINNILYYNEAPAEKY
;
A
#
# COMPACT_ATOMS: atom_id res chain seq x y z
N ASN A 1 -44.42 16.38 -30.27
CA ASN A 1 -43.24 17.14 -30.74
C ASN A 1 -41.98 16.26 -30.85
N GLY A 2 -42.07 15.14 -31.58
CA GLY A 2 -40.92 14.34 -31.96
C GLY A 2 -40.11 14.98 -33.08
N SER A 3 -38.85 14.57 -33.27
CA SER A 3 -38.04 14.98 -34.43
C SER A 3 -38.70 14.46 -35.72
N LYS A 4 -38.61 15.21 -36.80
CA LYS A 4 -39.17 14.81 -38.13
C LYS A 4 -38.52 13.45 -38.52
N GLY A 5 -39.39 12.41 -38.66
CA GLY A 5 -38.97 11.04 -38.97
C GLY A 5 -39.09 10.05 -37.80
N ASP A 6 -39.18 10.50 -36.54
CA ASP A 6 -39.37 9.62 -35.39
C ASP A 6 -40.79 9.02 -35.35
N LYS A 7 -40.96 7.87 -34.65
CA LYS A 7 -42.25 7.19 -34.51
C LYS A 7 -42.59 6.99 -33.04
N TYR A 8 -43.84 7.26 -32.68
CA TYR A 8 -44.38 6.93 -31.36
C TYR A 8 -45.58 6.00 -31.48
N VAL A 9 -45.65 5.00 -30.62
CA VAL A 9 -46.78 4.07 -30.49
C VAL A 9 -47.14 4.01 -29.01
N GLY A 10 -48.31 4.50 -28.62
CA GLY A 10 -48.71 4.54 -27.21
C GLY A 10 -49.89 5.49 -26.97
N GLU A 11 -50.06 5.82 -25.71
CA GLU A 11 -51.17 6.67 -25.25
C GLU A 11 -50.93 8.14 -25.58
N TRP A 12 -52.02 8.86 -25.84
CA TRP A 12 -52.05 10.29 -26.19
C TRP A 12 -53.03 11.04 -25.28
N LYS A 13 -52.66 12.23 -24.86
CA LYS A 13 -53.53 13.16 -24.17
C LYS A 13 -53.28 14.59 -24.65
N ASP A 14 -54.34 15.31 -24.98
CA ASP A 14 -54.30 16.71 -25.44
C ASP A 14 -53.28 16.96 -26.58
N GLY A 15 -53.16 15.99 -27.50
CA GLY A 15 -52.23 16.05 -28.63
C GLY A 15 -50.76 15.80 -28.30
N GLU A 16 -50.43 15.37 -27.07
CA GLU A 16 -49.08 15.04 -26.62
C GLU A 16 -48.94 13.54 -26.26
N PHE A 17 -47.72 12.99 -26.36
CA PHE A 17 -47.41 11.65 -25.86
C PHE A 17 -47.65 11.63 -24.35
N PHE A 18 -48.41 10.64 -23.88
CA PHE A 18 -48.81 10.49 -22.48
C PHE A 18 -48.91 9.02 -22.10
N GLY A 19 -48.87 8.70 -20.80
CA GLY A 19 -48.99 7.32 -20.32
C GLY A 19 -47.88 6.40 -20.83
N TRP A 20 -48.20 5.15 -21.11
CA TRP A 20 -47.22 4.17 -21.58
C TRP A 20 -47.10 4.13 -23.09
N GLY A 21 -45.86 4.04 -23.60
CA GLY A 21 -45.63 3.92 -25.02
C GLY A 21 -44.21 3.57 -25.42
N THR A 22 -44.03 3.37 -26.73
CA THR A 22 -42.73 3.11 -27.35
C THR A 22 -42.39 4.27 -28.28
N TYR A 23 -41.21 4.86 -28.08
CA TYR A 23 -40.66 5.90 -28.93
C TYR A 23 -39.48 5.37 -29.71
N TYR A 24 -39.52 5.43 -31.02
CA TYR A 24 -38.47 5.02 -31.94
C TYR A 24 -37.76 6.27 -32.47
N TYR A 25 -36.48 6.39 -32.20
CA TYR A 25 -35.63 7.47 -32.71
C TYR A 25 -35.16 7.09 -34.12
N LEU A 26 -35.83 7.56 -35.14
CA LEU A 26 -35.58 7.23 -36.55
C LEU A 26 -35.00 8.41 -37.33
N ALA A 27 -35.07 9.62 -36.81
CA ALA A 27 -34.50 10.81 -37.42
C ALA A 27 -32.98 10.70 -37.57
N GLU A 28 -32.44 11.31 -38.60
CA GLU A 28 -30.99 11.36 -38.87
C GLU A 28 -30.29 12.29 -37.87
N ASN A 29 -29.95 11.73 -36.72
CA ASN A 29 -29.21 12.40 -35.62
C ASN A 29 -28.48 11.37 -34.77
N ASP A 30 -27.74 11.82 -33.73
CA ASP A 30 -26.94 11.01 -32.81
C ASP A 30 -27.76 9.97 -32.01
N PHE A 31 -29.08 10.01 -32.04
CA PHE A 31 -29.99 9.10 -31.34
C PHE A 31 -30.63 8.05 -32.24
N LYS A 32 -30.35 8.10 -33.55
CA LYS A 32 -30.95 7.19 -34.52
C LYS A 32 -30.72 5.73 -34.17
N GLY A 33 -31.83 4.98 -34.17
CA GLY A 33 -31.84 3.56 -33.80
C GLY A 33 -32.06 3.31 -32.31
N ASN A 34 -32.10 4.34 -31.47
CA ASN A 34 -32.50 4.17 -30.07
C ASN A 34 -33.99 3.85 -29.96
N ILE A 35 -34.33 3.11 -28.90
CA ILE A 35 -35.73 2.80 -28.56
C ILE A 35 -35.96 3.15 -27.10
N TYR A 36 -37.04 3.87 -26.81
CA TYR A 36 -37.51 4.03 -25.45
C TYR A 36 -38.85 3.33 -25.28
N VAL A 37 -39.02 2.56 -24.23
CA VAL A 37 -40.27 1.93 -23.82
C VAL A 37 -40.55 2.35 -22.38
N GLY A 38 -41.66 3.04 -22.12
CA GLY A 38 -41.98 3.49 -20.77
C GLY A 38 -42.98 4.63 -20.69
N GLU A 39 -42.97 5.27 -19.54
CA GLU A 39 -43.88 6.38 -19.26
C GLU A 39 -43.50 7.65 -20.03
N MET A 40 -44.52 8.27 -20.61
CA MET A 40 -44.45 9.55 -21.33
C MET A 40 -45.25 10.61 -20.61
N LYS A 41 -44.72 11.82 -20.53
CA LYS A 41 -45.45 12.97 -19.98
C LYS A 41 -45.07 14.23 -20.72
N ARG A 42 -46.07 14.98 -21.17
CA ARG A 42 -45.87 16.23 -21.94
C ARG A 42 -44.97 16.02 -23.15
N GLY A 43 -45.21 14.98 -23.91
CA GLY A 43 -44.54 14.70 -25.16
C GLY A 43 -43.10 14.16 -25.04
N GLN A 44 -42.63 13.74 -23.85
CA GLN A 44 -41.28 13.23 -23.64
C GLN A 44 -41.20 12.10 -22.59
N PRO A 45 -40.20 11.23 -22.65
CA PRO A 45 -39.91 10.21 -21.62
C PRO A 45 -39.86 10.81 -20.22
N ASN A 46 -40.70 10.31 -19.29
CA ASN A 46 -40.77 10.83 -17.93
C ASN A 46 -41.53 9.85 -17.01
N GLY A 47 -40.87 9.20 -16.09
CA GLY A 47 -41.34 8.13 -15.21
C GLY A 47 -40.46 6.87 -15.36
N GLN A 48 -41.03 5.69 -15.24
CA GLN A 48 -40.30 4.44 -15.41
C GLN A 48 -40.16 4.07 -16.89
N GLY A 49 -38.96 3.59 -17.28
CA GLY A 49 -38.78 3.17 -18.66
C GLY A 49 -37.44 2.46 -18.94
N THR A 50 -37.39 1.96 -20.17
CA THR A 50 -36.22 1.27 -20.71
C THR A 50 -35.70 2.01 -21.93
N TYR A 51 -34.42 2.35 -21.96
CA TYR A 51 -33.68 2.74 -23.16
C TYR A 51 -32.90 1.58 -23.71
N THR A 52 -32.97 1.32 -25.00
CA THR A 52 -32.06 0.46 -25.76
C THR A 52 -31.33 1.36 -26.75
N PHE A 53 -30.02 1.42 -26.67
CA PHE A 53 -29.21 2.29 -27.53
C PHE A 53 -28.83 1.56 -28.82
N GLY A 54 -29.27 2.13 -29.92
CA GLY A 54 -29.15 1.55 -31.27
C GLY A 54 -27.75 1.66 -31.85
N PRO A 55 -27.48 0.97 -32.99
CA PRO A 55 -26.13 0.80 -33.54
C PRO A 55 -25.47 2.09 -34.03
N GLN A 56 -26.21 3.16 -34.25
CA GLN A 56 -25.68 4.47 -34.65
C GLN A 56 -25.43 5.40 -33.46
N SER A 57 -25.88 5.01 -32.26
CA SER A 57 -25.62 5.75 -31.02
C SER A 57 -24.16 5.59 -30.59
N LYS A 58 -23.61 6.64 -29.94
CA LYS A 58 -22.33 6.56 -29.22
C LYS A 58 -22.37 5.54 -28.06
N LEU A 59 -23.55 5.10 -27.66
CA LEU A 59 -23.82 4.13 -26.60
C LEU A 59 -24.34 2.80 -27.17
N ALA A 60 -24.01 2.49 -28.43
CA ALA A 60 -24.53 1.33 -29.15
C ALA A 60 -24.36 0.02 -28.34
N GLY A 61 -25.47 -0.69 -28.17
CA GLY A 61 -25.51 -1.94 -27.41
C GLY A 61 -25.70 -1.78 -25.90
N ASP A 62 -25.65 -0.56 -25.39
CA ASP A 62 -25.97 -0.29 -23.98
C ASP A 62 -27.48 -0.35 -23.76
N THR A 63 -27.90 -0.60 -22.51
CA THR A 63 -29.29 -0.50 -22.07
C THR A 63 -29.42 0.24 -20.76
N TYR A 64 -30.53 0.90 -20.55
CA TYR A 64 -30.89 1.51 -19.26
C TYR A 64 -32.32 1.12 -18.88
N ILE A 65 -32.51 0.77 -17.62
CA ILE A 65 -33.84 0.49 -17.03
C ILE A 65 -33.96 1.28 -15.73
N GLY A 66 -34.96 2.11 -15.58
CA GLY A 66 -35.16 2.88 -14.35
C GLY A 66 -35.94 4.17 -14.55
N GLU A 67 -35.75 5.07 -13.59
CA GLU A 67 -36.42 6.36 -13.61
C GLU A 67 -35.85 7.28 -14.69
N VAL A 68 -36.72 7.93 -15.42
CA VAL A 68 -36.40 8.89 -16.48
C VAL A 68 -37.09 10.22 -16.17
N LYS A 69 -36.38 11.31 -16.37
CA LYS A 69 -36.90 12.66 -16.24
C LYS A 69 -36.44 13.50 -17.41
N LYS A 70 -37.41 14.11 -18.12
CA LYS A 70 -37.13 14.93 -19.30
C LYS A 70 -36.24 14.22 -20.33
N GLY A 71 -36.52 12.95 -20.60
CA GLY A 71 -35.78 12.16 -21.58
C GLY A 71 -34.40 11.65 -21.13
N LYS A 72 -34.01 11.84 -19.87
CA LYS A 72 -32.70 11.42 -19.34
C LYS A 72 -32.84 10.49 -18.15
N PRO A 73 -31.98 9.48 -18.00
CA PRO A 73 -31.85 8.72 -16.76
C PRO A 73 -31.76 9.64 -15.53
N ASN A 74 -32.60 9.35 -14.51
CA ASN A 74 -32.69 10.14 -13.28
C ASN A 74 -33.20 9.23 -12.15
N GLY A 75 -32.85 9.50 -10.88
CA GLY A 75 -33.26 8.63 -9.78
C GLY A 75 -32.52 7.28 -9.80
N GLN A 76 -33.22 6.21 -9.45
CA GLN A 76 -32.63 4.86 -9.39
C GLN A 76 -32.75 4.16 -10.75
N GLY A 77 -31.69 3.40 -11.10
CA GLY A 77 -31.70 2.64 -12.35
C GLY A 77 -30.57 1.62 -12.49
N VAL A 78 -30.74 0.79 -13.52
CA VAL A 78 -29.76 -0.22 -13.95
C VAL A 78 -29.27 0.18 -15.34
N TYR A 79 -27.98 0.30 -15.50
CA TYR A 79 -27.31 0.55 -16.78
C TYR A 79 -26.41 -0.60 -17.13
N THR A 80 -26.70 -1.28 -18.23
CA THR A 80 -25.87 -2.37 -18.74
C THR A 80 -25.11 -1.86 -19.95
N PHE A 81 -23.80 -1.92 -19.88
CA PHE A 81 -22.90 -1.55 -20.97
C PHE A 81 -22.77 -2.70 -21.98
N ALA A 82 -22.49 -2.39 -23.22
CA ALA A 82 -22.29 -3.37 -24.29
C ALA A 82 -21.13 -4.34 -24.00
N ASP A 83 -20.15 -3.94 -23.17
CA ASP A 83 -19.01 -4.78 -22.75
C ASP A 83 -19.33 -5.72 -21.57
N GLY A 84 -20.59 -5.75 -21.11
CA GLY A 84 -21.06 -6.59 -20.01
C GLY A 84 -20.88 -5.98 -18.62
N LYS A 85 -20.37 -4.77 -18.49
CA LYS A 85 -20.35 -4.05 -17.21
C LYS A 85 -21.77 -3.59 -16.86
N ILE A 86 -22.12 -3.66 -15.56
CA ILE A 86 -23.44 -3.24 -15.06
C ILE A 86 -23.24 -2.18 -13.98
N TYR A 87 -23.99 -1.09 -14.05
CA TYR A 87 -24.12 -0.13 -12.97
C TYR A 87 -25.54 -0.15 -12.42
N ILE A 88 -25.67 -0.30 -11.11
CA ILE A 88 -26.95 -0.21 -10.38
C ILE A 88 -26.78 0.91 -9.35
N GLY A 89 -27.62 1.96 -9.44
CA GLY A 89 -27.51 3.07 -8.51
C GLY A 89 -28.20 4.35 -9.00
N GLU A 90 -27.72 5.46 -8.47
CA GLU A 90 -28.32 6.78 -8.68
C GLU A 90 -27.89 7.43 -9.99
N PHE A 91 -28.84 8.13 -10.60
CA PHE A 91 -28.64 8.92 -11.81
C PHE A 91 -29.12 10.35 -11.58
N SER A 92 -28.45 11.32 -12.19
CA SER A 92 -28.93 12.69 -12.32
C SER A 92 -28.58 13.23 -13.70
N ASP A 93 -29.58 13.70 -14.44
CA ASP A 93 -29.45 14.22 -15.81
C ASP A 93 -28.62 13.33 -16.76
N GLY A 94 -28.76 11.99 -16.61
CA GLY A 94 -28.05 10.98 -17.40
C GLY A 94 -26.69 10.59 -16.87
N LEU A 95 -26.19 11.26 -15.84
CA LEU A 95 -24.91 10.94 -15.20
C LEU A 95 -25.08 9.90 -14.08
N LYS A 96 -24.19 8.94 -14.01
CA LYS A 96 -24.09 7.97 -12.92
C LYS A 96 -23.40 8.64 -11.74
N ILE A 97 -24.12 8.89 -10.65
CA ILE A 97 -23.64 9.62 -9.47
C ILE A 97 -24.10 8.94 -8.18
N GLY A 98 -23.67 9.47 -7.02
CA GLY A 98 -24.16 9.02 -5.71
C GLY A 98 -23.75 7.59 -5.38
N GLN A 99 -24.60 6.89 -4.64
CA GLN A 99 -24.34 5.50 -4.24
C GLN A 99 -24.68 4.53 -5.38
N GLY A 100 -23.77 3.59 -5.63
CA GLY A 100 -23.99 2.59 -6.66
C GLY A 100 -23.10 1.36 -6.57
N THR A 101 -23.49 0.34 -7.33
CA THR A 101 -22.72 -0.89 -7.51
C THR A 101 -22.30 -1.00 -8.98
N LEU A 102 -21.00 -1.25 -9.21
CA LEU A 102 -20.46 -1.61 -10.52
C LEU A 102 -20.06 -3.08 -10.46
N THR A 103 -20.60 -3.90 -11.36
CA THR A 103 -20.19 -5.28 -11.57
C THR A 103 -19.62 -5.42 -12.97
N TYR A 104 -18.62 -6.28 -13.09
CA TYR A 104 -17.97 -6.57 -14.36
C TYR A 104 -18.25 -8.02 -14.72
N GLU A 105 -19.13 -8.21 -15.71
CA GLU A 105 -19.52 -9.53 -16.23
C GLU A 105 -18.92 -9.75 -17.62
N GLY A 106 -19.06 -10.97 -18.13
CA GLY A 106 -18.58 -11.31 -19.48
C GLY A 106 -17.07 -11.59 -19.56
N ALA A 107 -16.50 -11.56 -20.75
CA ALA A 107 -15.13 -11.97 -21.05
C ALA A 107 -14.05 -10.88 -20.82
N SER A 108 -14.30 -9.92 -19.93
CA SER A 108 -13.33 -8.86 -19.65
C SER A 108 -12.27 -9.29 -18.63
N LYS A 109 -11.11 -8.65 -18.66
CA LYS A 109 -10.05 -8.83 -17.62
C LYS A 109 -10.48 -8.41 -16.20
N PHE A 110 -11.66 -7.83 -16.06
CA PHE A 110 -12.26 -7.40 -14.81
C PHE A 110 -13.45 -8.30 -14.41
N SER A 111 -13.70 -9.38 -15.17
CA SER A 111 -14.83 -10.27 -14.89
C SER A 111 -14.82 -10.78 -13.45
N GLY A 112 -15.96 -10.64 -12.78
CA GLY A 112 -16.15 -10.95 -11.38
C GLY A 112 -15.74 -9.82 -10.41
N ASP A 113 -15.15 -8.73 -10.88
CA ASP A 113 -14.86 -7.56 -10.03
C ASP A 113 -16.17 -6.87 -9.61
N VAL A 114 -16.21 -6.40 -8.37
CA VAL A 114 -17.37 -5.67 -7.82
C VAL A 114 -16.90 -4.43 -7.07
N TYR A 115 -17.48 -3.29 -7.42
CA TYR A 115 -17.36 -2.07 -6.63
C TYR A 115 -18.71 -1.72 -6.00
N ARG A 116 -18.71 -1.27 -4.74
CA ARG A 116 -19.88 -0.70 -4.04
C ARG A 116 -19.45 0.57 -3.32
N GLY A 117 -20.16 1.68 -3.57
CA GLY A 117 -19.85 2.95 -2.94
C GLY A 117 -20.22 4.16 -3.80
N GLU A 118 -19.62 5.29 -3.46
CA GLU A 118 -19.84 6.54 -4.16
C GLU A 118 -19.26 6.53 -5.58
N VAL A 119 -20.05 7.02 -6.51
CA VAL A 119 -19.73 7.09 -7.95
C VAL A 119 -19.90 8.52 -8.43
N MET A 120 -19.01 8.96 -9.28
CA MET A 120 -19.11 10.20 -10.05
C MET A 120 -18.80 9.90 -11.51
N ASP A 121 -19.71 10.22 -12.40
CA ASP A 121 -19.62 9.96 -13.84
C ASP A 121 -19.19 8.50 -14.15
N GLY A 122 -19.86 7.54 -13.48
CA GLY A 122 -19.64 6.10 -13.66
C GLY A 122 -18.29 5.58 -13.17
N LYS A 123 -17.55 6.35 -12.38
CA LYS A 123 -16.26 5.95 -11.80
C LYS A 123 -16.31 5.99 -10.27
N PRO A 124 -15.66 5.04 -9.56
CA PRO A 124 -15.46 5.13 -8.13
C PRO A 124 -14.91 6.50 -7.70
N ASN A 125 -15.61 7.17 -6.77
CA ASN A 125 -15.22 8.50 -6.29
C ASN A 125 -15.88 8.77 -4.93
N GLY A 126 -15.13 9.07 -3.88
CA GLY A 126 -15.61 9.11 -2.49
C GLY A 126 -15.35 7.80 -1.77
N GLN A 127 -16.24 7.41 -0.87
CA GLN A 127 -16.06 6.16 -0.09
C GLN A 127 -16.60 4.95 -0.85
N GLY A 128 -15.83 3.85 -0.83
CA GLY A 128 -16.29 2.62 -1.48
C GLY A 128 -15.45 1.40 -1.20
N ALA A 129 -16.02 0.24 -1.50
CA ALA A 129 -15.39 -1.07 -1.40
C ALA A 129 -15.27 -1.72 -2.77
N TYR A 130 -14.12 -2.33 -3.03
CA TYR A 130 -13.82 -3.08 -4.25
C TYR A 130 -13.36 -4.49 -3.91
N THR A 131 -13.89 -5.46 -4.60
CA THR A 131 -13.50 -6.87 -4.52
C THR A 131 -13.02 -7.31 -5.90
N TRP A 132 -11.82 -7.88 -5.99
CA TRP A 132 -11.28 -8.41 -7.22
C TRP A 132 -11.79 -9.80 -7.50
N GLY A 133 -12.37 -10.01 -8.66
CA GLY A 133 -13.02 -11.23 -9.12
C GLY A 133 -12.08 -12.24 -9.76
N SER A 134 -12.69 -13.30 -10.30
CA SER A 134 -12.01 -14.51 -10.78
C SER A 134 -11.05 -14.28 -11.95
N SER A 135 -11.27 -13.29 -12.80
CA SER A 135 -10.40 -12.99 -13.95
C SER A 135 -9.24 -12.05 -13.60
N SER A 136 -9.22 -11.53 -12.38
CA SER A 136 -8.17 -10.63 -11.93
C SER A 136 -6.94 -11.40 -11.44
N LYS A 137 -5.74 -10.89 -11.76
CA LYS A 137 -4.50 -11.35 -11.09
C LYS A 137 -4.46 -11.05 -9.59
N PHE A 138 -5.42 -10.30 -9.08
CA PHE A 138 -5.61 -9.95 -7.68
C PHE A 138 -6.84 -10.63 -7.09
N ILE A 139 -7.25 -11.77 -7.67
CA ILE A 139 -8.43 -12.53 -7.20
C ILE A 139 -8.43 -12.69 -5.68
N GLY A 140 -9.57 -12.36 -5.07
CA GLY A 140 -9.77 -12.43 -3.62
C GLY A 140 -9.22 -11.26 -2.82
N ASP A 141 -8.48 -10.34 -3.45
CA ASP A 141 -8.10 -9.09 -2.81
C ASP A 141 -9.34 -8.20 -2.59
N THR A 142 -9.28 -7.36 -1.56
CA THR A 142 -10.32 -6.35 -1.29
C THR A 142 -9.71 -5.00 -0.96
N TYR A 143 -10.42 -3.94 -1.30
CA TYR A 143 -10.10 -2.58 -0.84
C TYR A 143 -11.34 -1.90 -0.29
N LYS A 144 -11.21 -1.22 0.85
CA LYS A 144 -12.24 -0.36 1.42
C LYS A 144 -11.61 0.97 1.82
N GLY A 145 -12.15 2.07 1.30
CA GLY A 145 -11.61 3.39 1.58
C GLY A 145 -11.97 4.41 0.52
N GLU A 146 -11.19 5.48 0.47
CA GLU A 146 -11.40 6.62 -0.41
C GLU A 146 -10.96 6.34 -1.85
N TRP A 147 -11.74 6.86 -2.79
CA TRP A 147 -11.53 6.78 -4.22
C TRP A 147 -11.53 8.17 -4.85
N ARG A 148 -10.77 8.34 -5.90
CA ARG A 148 -10.79 9.55 -6.73
C ARG A 148 -10.57 9.19 -8.19
N GLY A 149 -11.58 9.47 -9.03
CA GLY A 149 -11.51 9.20 -10.47
C GLY A 149 -11.17 7.74 -10.81
N GLY A 150 -11.75 6.76 -10.09
CA GLY A 150 -11.52 5.33 -10.28
C GLY A 150 -10.21 4.78 -9.70
N LYS A 151 -9.46 5.58 -8.93
CA LYS A 151 -8.20 5.15 -8.29
C LYS A 151 -8.30 5.24 -6.78
N LYS A 152 -7.72 4.27 -6.06
CA LYS A 152 -7.54 4.32 -4.60
C LYS A 152 -6.79 5.60 -4.25
N ASN A 153 -7.35 6.41 -3.32
CA ASN A 153 -6.81 7.70 -2.91
C ASN A 153 -7.17 7.92 -1.44
N GLY A 154 -6.51 8.88 -0.74
CA GLY A 154 -6.82 9.14 0.66
C GLY A 154 -6.55 7.95 1.58
N TYR A 155 -7.38 7.73 2.58
CA TYR A 155 -7.20 6.65 3.54
C TYR A 155 -7.98 5.39 3.18
N GLY A 156 -7.37 4.22 3.36
CA GLY A 156 -8.04 2.96 3.06
C GLY A 156 -7.35 1.72 3.61
N ILE A 157 -8.05 0.60 3.45
CA ILE A 157 -7.61 -0.74 3.84
C ILE A 157 -7.58 -1.61 2.59
N TYR A 158 -6.42 -2.16 2.29
CA TYR A 158 -6.23 -3.16 1.23
C TYR A 158 -5.87 -4.49 1.86
N THR A 159 -6.71 -5.50 1.66
CA THR A 159 -6.49 -6.85 2.14
C THR A 159 -6.24 -7.76 0.94
N MET A 160 -5.14 -8.46 0.95
CA MET A 160 -4.74 -9.40 -0.09
C MET A 160 -5.27 -10.80 0.22
N ALA A 161 -5.49 -11.61 -0.80
CA ALA A 161 -5.98 -12.97 -0.66
C ALA A 161 -5.08 -13.87 0.20
N ASN A 162 -3.78 -13.57 0.27
CA ASN A 162 -2.82 -14.26 1.15
C ASN A 162 -2.83 -13.79 2.60
N GLY A 163 -3.81 -12.96 3.00
CA GLY A 163 -3.94 -12.41 4.35
C GLY A 163 -3.08 -11.17 4.64
N ASN A 164 -2.18 -10.76 3.72
CA ASN A 164 -1.46 -9.51 3.91
C ASN A 164 -2.42 -8.32 3.90
N LYS A 165 -2.15 -7.32 4.72
CA LYS A 165 -3.03 -6.15 4.85
C LYS A 165 -2.23 -4.86 4.89
N TYR A 166 -2.64 -3.88 4.10
CA TYR A 166 -2.18 -2.51 4.24
C TYR A 166 -3.32 -1.62 4.73
N THR A 167 -3.04 -0.81 5.75
CA THR A 167 -3.97 0.21 6.27
C THR A 167 -3.23 1.53 6.30
N GLY A 168 -3.72 2.54 5.58
CA GLY A 168 -3.05 3.83 5.52
C GLY A 168 -3.40 4.64 4.29
N GLN A 169 -2.51 5.57 3.97
CA GLN A 169 -2.70 6.54 2.89
C GLN A 169 -2.38 5.95 1.52
N PHE A 170 -3.22 6.28 0.53
CA PHE A 170 -3.08 5.94 -0.88
C PHE A 170 -3.00 7.20 -1.73
N HIS A 171 -2.24 7.14 -2.80
CA HIS A 171 -2.23 8.13 -3.86
C HIS A 171 -2.06 7.44 -5.22
N GLY A 172 -2.95 7.77 -6.17
CA GLY A 172 -2.90 7.21 -7.52
C GLY A 172 -2.95 5.68 -7.59
N GLY A 173 -3.66 5.04 -6.64
CA GLY A 173 -3.84 3.58 -6.57
C GLY A 173 -2.78 2.83 -5.76
N LYS A 174 -1.74 3.50 -5.25
CA LYS A 174 -0.62 2.88 -4.50
C LYS A 174 -0.53 3.41 -3.07
N PRO A 175 -0.09 2.57 -2.09
CA PRO A 175 0.33 3.05 -0.79
C PRO A 175 1.32 4.23 -0.92
N ASN A 176 1.00 5.37 -0.29
CA ASN A 176 1.82 6.58 -0.36
C ASN A 176 1.51 7.49 0.83
N GLY A 177 2.51 7.82 1.64
CA GLY A 177 2.34 8.46 2.93
C GLY A 177 2.44 7.45 4.08
N ARG A 178 1.78 7.71 5.21
CA ARG A 178 1.86 6.86 6.40
C ARG A 178 0.89 5.69 6.35
N GLY A 179 1.36 4.53 6.82
CA GLY A 179 0.53 3.33 6.89
C GLY A 179 1.16 2.19 7.67
N THR A 180 0.36 1.16 7.88
CA THR A 180 0.76 -0.10 8.50
C THR A 180 0.58 -1.24 7.50
N TYR A 181 1.61 -2.04 7.31
CA TYR A 181 1.56 -3.27 6.53
C TYR A 181 1.76 -4.46 7.46
N THR A 182 0.79 -5.36 7.51
CA THR A 182 0.85 -6.62 8.27
C THR A 182 0.94 -7.79 7.30
N TYR A 183 1.82 -8.72 7.61
CA TYR A 183 2.01 -9.92 6.81
C TYR A 183 1.13 -11.05 7.36
N GLY A 184 0.21 -11.55 6.53
CA GLY A 184 -0.79 -12.55 6.86
C GLY A 184 -0.25 -13.98 6.93
N GLU A 185 -1.15 -14.91 7.27
CA GLU A 185 -0.83 -16.31 7.55
C GLU A 185 -0.19 -17.07 6.38
N LEU A 186 -0.56 -16.73 5.14
CA LEU A 186 0.00 -17.37 3.95
C LEU A 186 1.28 -16.68 3.44
N SER A 187 1.78 -15.68 4.17
CA SER A 187 3.01 -15.01 3.84
C SER A 187 4.22 -15.74 4.43
N LYS A 188 5.33 -15.82 3.68
CA LYS A 188 6.63 -16.24 4.22
C LYS A 188 7.17 -15.33 5.34
N PHE A 189 6.55 -14.18 5.55
CA PHE A 189 6.85 -13.20 6.60
C PHE A 189 5.71 -13.10 7.62
N MET A 190 4.94 -14.19 7.79
CA MET A 190 3.78 -14.23 8.68
C MET A 190 4.09 -13.61 10.05
N GLY A 191 3.20 -12.72 10.47
CA GLY A 191 3.32 -12.01 11.74
C GLY A 191 4.23 -10.78 11.73
N ASP A 192 5.01 -10.54 10.65
CA ASP A 192 5.78 -9.30 10.52
C ASP A 192 4.84 -8.10 10.39
N VAL A 193 5.26 -6.97 10.97
CA VAL A 193 4.52 -5.70 10.88
C VAL A 193 5.48 -4.57 10.52
N TYR A 194 5.14 -3.80 9.52
CA TYR A 194 5.78 -2.51 9.25
C TYR A 194 4.80 -1.37 9.51
N LYS A 195 5.20 -0.38 10.29
CA LYS A 195 4.46 0.86 10.53
C LYS A 195 5.36 2.04 10.19
N GLY A 196 5.00 2.82 9.17
CA GLY A 196 5.87 3.92 8.73
C GLY A 196 5.43 4.54 7.42
N GLU A 197 6.39 5.18 6.75
CA GLU A 197 6.18 5.91 5.51
C GLU A 197 6.36 5.00 4.28
N PHE A 198 5.51 5.24 3.29
CA PHE A 198 5.53 4.57 1.99
C PHE A 198 5.63 5.61 0.87
N LYS A 199 6.34 5.24 -0.18
CA LYS A 199 6.39 5.98 -1.45
C LYS A 199 6.15 5.01 -2.59
N ASN A 200 5.08 5.23 -3.36
CA ASN A 200 4.70 4.39 -4.51
C ASN A 200 4.60 2.88 -4.18
N GLY A 201 4.11 2.53 -2.99
CA GLY A 201 3.95 1.14 -2.53
C GLY A 201 5.17 0.52 -1.88
N ILE A 202 6.27 1.27 -1.74
CA ILE A 202 7.54 0.78 -1.17
C ILE A 202 7.80 1.51 0.17
N LYS A 203 8.32 0.81 1.18
CA LYS A 203 8.78 1.40 2.45
C LYS A 203 9.87 2.43 2.15
N ASP A 204 9.64 3.71 2.46
CA ASP A 204 10.56 4.82 2.18
C ASP A 204 10.26 5.97 3.15
N GLY A 205 11.22 6.42 3.94
CA GLY A 205 11.05 7.39 5.01
C GLY A 205 11.26 6.77 6.39
N GLN A 206 10.61 7.31 7.42
CA GLN A 206 10.71 6.80 8.79
C GLN A 206 9.75 5.64 9.03
N GLY A 207 10.20 4.61 9.77
CA GLY A 207 9.31 3.49 10.10
C GLY A 207 9.90 2.48 11.07
N ALA A 208 9.01 1.71 11.67
CA ALA A 208 9.30 0.60 12.55
C ALA A 208 8.93 -0.73 11.87
N TYR A 209 9.79 -1.74 12.01
CA TYR A 209 9.56 -3.10 11.57
C TYR A 209 9.67 -4.05 12.75
N ILE A 210 8.64 -4.82 13.00
CA ILE A 210 8.58 -5.84 14.04
C ILE A 210 8.62 -7.19 13.33
N PHE A 211 9.57 -8.02 13.70
CA PHE A 211 9.74 -9.35 13.12
C PHE A 211 8.80 -10.35 13.80
N GLY A 212 7.93 -10.94 13.01
CA GLY A 212 6.88 -11.87 13.43
C GLY A 212 7.37 -13.31 13.62
N SER A 213 6.43 -14.18 13.97
CA SER A 213 6.68 -15.55 14.42
C SER A 213 7.33 -16.46 13.39
N SER A 214 7.20 -16.20 12.09
CA SER A 214 7.86 -16.98 11.03
C SER A 214 9.32 -16.55 10.78
N SER A 215 9.74 -15.44 11.35
CA SER A 215 11.08 -14.89 11.15
C SER A 215 12.12 -15.56 12.06
N LYS A 216 13.33 -15.82 11.53
CA LYS A 216 14.49 -16.16 12.34
C LYS A 216 14.88 -15.05 13.34
N LYS A 217 14.35 -13.84 13.15
CA LYS A 217 14.53 -12.65 14.00
C LYS A 217 13.26 -12.37 14.83
N TYR A 218 12.46 -13.40 15.12
CA TYR A 218 11.23 -13.23 15.90
C TYR A 218 11.44 -12.42 17.18
N GLY A 219 10.61 -11.41 17.35
CA GLY A 219 10.71 -10.48 18.47
C GLY A 219 11.72 -9.34 18.31
N ASP A 220 12.55 -9.36 17.25
CA ASP A 220 13.40 -8.20 16.94
C ASP A 220 12.54 -7.01 16.47
N ILE A 221 13.03 -5.80 16.73
CA ILE A 221 12.40 -4.56 16.29
C ILE A 221 13.46 -3.65 15.65
N TYR A 222 13.19 -3.17 14.44
CA TYR A 222 13.96 -2.11 13.83
C TYR A 222 13.15 -0.82 13.77
N VAL A 223 13.73 0.29 14.21
CA VAL A 223 13.16 1.64 14.10
C VAL A 223 14.20 2.55 13.45
N GLY A 224 13.83 3.20 12.35
CA GLY A 224 14.76 4.10 11.67
C GLY A 224 14.33 4.43 10.24
N ARG A 225 15.29 4.94 9.49
CA ARG A 225 15.06 5.34 8.11
C ARG A 225 15.07 4.15 7.15
N TRP A 226 14.15 4.19 6.20
CA TRP A 226 13.99 3.23 5.11
C TRP A 226 14.23 3.89 3.76
N LYS A 227 14.82 3.16 2.85
CA LYS A 227 14.97 3.57 1.45
C LYS A 227 14.81 2.37 0.53
N ASN A 228 13.89 2.46 -0.43
CA ASN A 228 13.61 1.39 -1.38
C ASN A 228 13.37 0.03 -0.69
N GLY A 229 12.59 0.02 0.38
CA GLY A 229 12.21 -1.19 1.12
C GLY A 229 13.25 -1.75 2.09
N LYS A 230 14.41 -1.08 2.26
CA LYS A 230 15.51 -1.54 3.14
C LYS A 230 15.91 -0.46 4.15
N PRO A 231 16.32 -0.83 5.38
CA PRO A 231 16.98 0.08 6.31
C PRO A 231 18.17 0.81 5.67
N LYS A 232 18.23 2.14 5.83
CA LYS A 232 19.32 2.99 5.34
C LYS A 232 19.48 4.26 6.19
N GLY A 233 20.72 4.62 6.54
CA GLY A 233 21.03 5.75 7.45
C GLY A 233 20.80 5.35 8.90
N ASN A 234 20.56 6.32 9.79
CA ASN A 234 20.47 6.06 11.22
C ASN A 234 19.22 5.27 11.60
N GLY A 235 19.42 4.31 12.53
CA GLY A 235 18.34 3.50 13.07
C GLY A 235 18.74 2.75 14.33
N THR A 236 17.76 2.16 14.96
CA THR A 236 17.90 1.29 16.15
C THR A 236 17.37 -0.09 15.81
N HIS A 237 18.17 -1.12 16.06
CA HIS A 237 17.76 -2.52 16.04
C HIS A 237 17.79 -3.05 17.48
N THR A 238 16.64 -3.36 18.03
CA THR A 238 16.49 -4.04 19.32
C THR A 238 16.26 -5.51 19.03
N PHE A 239 17.10 -6.37 19.56
CA PHE A 239 17.02 -7.82 19.40
C PHE A 239 16.11 -8.42 20.47
N SER A 240 15.49 -9.54 20.18
CA SER A 240 14.64 -10.27 21.11
C SER A 240 15.34 -10.72 22.40
N ASN A 241 16.67 -10.88 22.35
CA ASN A 241 17.50 -11.16 23.51
C ASN A 241 17.93 -9.92 24.31
N GLY A 242 17.32 -8.75 24.04
CA GLY A 242 17.60 -7.49 24.72
C GLY A 242 18.85 -6.74 24.23
N ASN A 243 19.66 -7.32 23.32
CA ASN A 243 20.74 -6.56 22.69
C ASN A 243 20.17 -5.38 21.90
N LYS A 244 20.96 -4.32 21.74
CA LYS A 244 20.56 -3.13 20.99
C LYS A 244 21.71 -2.60 20.14
N TYR A 245 21.43 -2.29 18.90
CA TYR A 245 22.32 -1.52 18.03
C TYR A 245 21.70 -0.19 17.70
N VAL A 246 22.44 0.88 17.86
CA VAL A 246 22.06 2.24 17.47
C VAL A 246 23.14 2.79 16.56
N GLY A 247 22.82 3.09 15.32
CA GLY A 247 23.84 3.55 14.37
C GLY A 247 23.37 3.48 12.92
N GLU A 248 24.37 3.45 12.05
CA GLU A 248 24.14 3.51 10.62
C GLU A 248 23.83 2.14 10.00
N PHE A 249 22.94 2.19 9.01
CA PHE A 249 22.54 1.05 8.18
C PHE A 249 22.78 1.35 6.70
N TRP A 250 23.22 0.36 5.97
CA TRP A 250 23.33 0.38 4.53
C TRP A 250 22.73 -0.89 3.93
N ALA A 251 21.80 -0.72 3.00
CA ALA A 251 21.11 -1.82 2.31
C ALA A 251 20.54 -2.91 3.24
N GLY A 252 20.10 -2.53 4.45
CA GLY A 252 19.52 -3.43 5.45
C GLY A 252 20.51 -4.08 6.41
N ARG A 253 21.79 -3.75 6.31
CA ARG A 253 22.86 -4.23 7.22
C ARG A 253 23.40 -3.09 8.08
N LYS A 254 23.84 -3.40 9.29
CA LYS A 254 24.62 -2.47 10.12
C LYS A 254 25.94 -2.17 9.40
N ASN A 255 26.18 -0.90 9.11
CA ASN A 255 27.37 -0.47 8.35
C ASN A 255 27.58 1.03 8.56
N GLY A 256 28.75 1.44 9.02
CA GLY A 256 29.09 2.80 9.42
C GLY A 256 29.30 2.92 10.92
N LEU A 257 29.14 4.11 11.47
CA LEU A 257 29.31 4.35 12.91
C LEU A 257 28.10 3.84 13.71
N GLY A 258 28.36 3.25 14.87
CA GLY A 258 27.30 2.79 15.75
C GLY A 258 27.73 2.32 17.12
N THR A 259 26.72 2.19 17.98
CA THR A 259 26.85 1.64 19.33
C THR A 259 26.10 0.31 19.42
N TYR A 260 26.77 -0.73 19.85
CA TYR A 260 26.18 -2.03 20.17
C TYR A 260 26.19 -2.22 21.68
N ILE A 261 25.01 -2.44 22.27
CA ILE A 261 24.81 -2.64 23.71
C ILE A 261 24.33 -4.07 23.90
N PHE A 262 25.04 -4.84 24.71
CA PHE A 262 24.68 -6.22 25.01
C PHE A 262 23.64 -6.25 26.15
N GLY A 263 22.47 -6.81 25.86
CA GLY A 263 21.34 -6.88 26.78
C GLY A 263 21.53 -7.87 27.92
N SER A 264 20.67 -7.78 28.92
CA SER A 264 20.77 -8.51 30.20
C SER A 264 20.74 -10.03 30.07
N THR A 265 20.21 -10.59 28.98
CA THR A 265 20.17 -12.04 28.71
C THR A 265 21.35 -12.52 27.87
N SER A 266 22.19 -11.60 27.38
CA SER A 266 23.40 -11.94 26.65
C SER A 266 24.48 -12.49 27.59
N ARG A 267 25.31 -13.40 27.09
CA ARG A 267 26.55 -13.81 27.79
C ARG A 267 27.54 -12.66 28.01
N PHE A 268 27.37 -11.56 27.26
CA PHE A 268 28.14 -10.32 27.32
C PHE A 268 27.35 -9.18 27.95
N ALA A 269 26.38 -9.51 28.81
CA ALA A 269 25.44 -8.53 29.36
C ALA A 269 26.13 -7.31 29.99
N GLY A 270 25.81 -6.14 29.50
CA GLY A 270 26.38 -4.87 29.94
C GLY A 270 27.62 -4.43 29.13
N ASP A 271 28.16 -5.29 28.26
CA ASP A 271 29.25 -4.86 27.37
C ASP A 271 28.70 -3.81 26.37
N ILE A 272 29.58 -2.88 25.98
CA ILE A 272 29.24 -1.84 24.99
C ILE A 272 30.40 -1.77 23.97
N TYR A 273 30.05 -1.77 22.70
CA TYR A 273 30.94 -1.40 21.61
C TYR A 273 30.48 -0.07 20.99
N VAL A 274 31.42 0.85 20.80
CA VAL A 274 31.19 2.12 20.08
C VAL A 274 32.25 2.28 19.01
N GLY A 275 31.86 2.38 17.75
CA GLY A 275 32.85 2.54 16.68
C GLY A 275 32.33 2.16 15.30
N GLU A 276 33.29 1.92 14.41
CA GLU A 276 33.02 1.55 13.04
C GLU A 276 32.55 0.09 12.91
N ILE A 277 31.53 -0.14 12.14
CA ILE A 277 30.97 -1.45 11.81
C ILE A 277 30.95 -1.61 10.29
N ARG A 278 31.41 -2.75 9.82
CA ARG A 278 31.30 -3.16 8.43
C ARG A 278 30.75 -4.58 8.37
N ASP A 279 29.72 -4.78 7.53
CA ASP A 279 29.06 -6.08 7.36
C ASP A 279 28.69 -6.75 8.68
N GLU A 280 28.01 -5.99 9.57
CA GLU A 280 27.48 -6.45 10.86
C GLU A 280 28.55 -6.66 11.96
N LYS A 281 29.83 -6.39 11.71
CA LYS A 281 30.95 -6.65 12.64
C LYS A 281 31.79 -5.40 12.91
N PRO A 282 32.34 -5.20 14.11
CA PRO A 282 33.39 -4.23 14.38
C PRO A 282 34.50 -4.28 13.33
N ASN A 283 34.80 -3.14 12.70
CA ASN A 283 35.82 -3.05 11.65
C ASN A 283 36.22 -1.59 11.44
N GLY A 284 37.48 -1.24 11.62
CA GLY A 284 38.00 0.12 11.71
C GLY A 284 38.30 0.49 13.16
N HIS A 285 38.05 1.74 13.57
CA HIS A 285 38.31 2.19 14.93
C HIS A 285 37.10 2.01 15.84
N GLY A 286 37.34 1.62 17.09
CA GLY A 286 36.26 1.48 18.05
C GLY A 286 36.73 1.25 19.48
N THR A 287 35.81 1.52 20.40
CA THR A 287 35.96 1.31 21.84
C THR A 287 35.07 0.15 22.28
N TYR A 288 35.60 -0.76 23.05
CA TYR A 288 34.87 -1.82 23.72
C TYR A 288 34.99 -1.66 25.22
N ILE A 289 33.87 -1.58 25.90
CA ILE A 289 33.78 -1.47 27.36
C ILE A 289 33.21 -2.77 27.87
N PHE A 290 33.93 -3.44 28.74
CA PHE A 290 33.52 -4.71 29.33
C PHE A 290 32.55 -4.47 30.49
N GLY A 291 31.33 -4.98 30.37
CA GLY A 291 30.24 -4.82 31.32
C GLY A 291 30.42 -5.65 32.61
N PRO A 292 29.56 -5.43 33.60
CA PRO A 292 29.71 -5.99 34.95
C PRO A 292 29.57 -7.52 35.03
N LYS A 293 29.06 -8.18 34.00
CA LYS A 293 28.97 -9.64 33.94
C LYS A 293 30.14 -10.29 33.19
N SER A 294 31.01 -9.48 32.62
CA SER A 294 32.23 -9.97 31.98
C SER A 294 33.27 -10.39 33.01
N ARG A 295 34.06 -11.42 32.70
CA ARG A 295 35.29 -11.73 33.49
C ARG A 295 36.35 -10.62 33.44
N TYR A 296 36.16 -9.65 32.54
CA TYR A 296 36.99 -8.46 32.34
C TYR A 296 36.24 -7.19 32.75
N ALA A 297 35.29 -7.29 33.70
CA ALA A 297 34.43 -6.20 34.09
C ALA A 297 35.21 -4.92 34.43
N GLY A 298 34.84 -3.82 33.78
CA GLY A 298 35.48 -2.51 33.94
C GLY A 298 36.72 -2.28 33.03
N ASP A 299 37.18 -3.31 32.31
CA ASP A 299 38.24 -3.13 31.32
C ASP A 299 37.71 -2.35 30.10
N ILE A 300 38.60 -1.65 29.40
CA ILE A 300 38.32 -0.89 28.19
C ILE A 300 39.37 -1.17 27.13
N TYR A 301 38.94 -1.43 25.91
CA TYR A 301 39.82 -1.44 24.75
C TYR A 301 39.46 -0.31 23.80
N ILE A 302 40.44 0.47 23.38
CA ILE A 302 40.34 1.51 22.36
C ILE A 302 41.37 1.22 21.27
N GLY A 303 40.92 1.02 20.04
CA GLY A 303 41.86 0.71 18.96
C GLY A 303 41.20 0.20 17.69
N GLN A 304 42.05 -0.47 16.89
CA GLN A 304 41.66 -0.97 15.59
C GLN A 304 41.02 -2.36 15.69
N TRP A 305 40.03 -2.58 14.83
CA TRP A 305 39.23 -3.79 14.73
C TRP A 305 39.20 -4.32 13.30
N LYS A 306 39.21 -5.63 13.16
CA LYS A 306 39.01 -6.30 11.86
C LYS A 306 38.16 -7.55 12.05
N PHE A 307 37.03 -7.61 11.31
CA PHE A 307 36.07 -8.74 11.38
C PHE A 307 35.59 -9.10 12.80
N GLY A 308 35.47 -8.11 13.70
CA GLY A 308 35.01 -8.29 15.06
C GLY A 308 36.11 -8.69 16.07
N GLN A 309 37.37 -8.63 15.66
CA GLN A 309 38.53 -8.91 16.51
C GLN A 309 39.44 -7.68 16.65
N LYS A 310 40.07 -7.51 17.84
CA LYS A 310 41.10 -6.49 18.03
C LYS A 310 42.24 -6.82 17.06
N ASN A 311 42.58 -5.86 16.18
CA ASN A 311 43.55 -6.10 15.11
C ASN A 311 44.13 -4.77 14.63
N GLY A 312 45.42 -4.55 14.79
CA GLY A 312 46.10 -3.29 14.57
C GLY A 312 46.45 -2.60 15.89
N TYR A 313 46.78 -1.31 15.85
CA TYR A 313 47.18 -0.56 17.02
C TYR A 313 46.00 -0.33 17.99
N GLY A 314 46.27 -0.47 19.31
CA GLY A 314 45.25 -0.25 20.32
C GLY A 314 45.75 -0.32 21.75
N THR A 315 44.98 0.35 22.61
CA THR A 315 45.22 0.48 24.05
C THR A 315 44.19 -0.32 24.82
N TYR A 316 44.63 -1.17 25.74
CA TYR A 316 43.81 -1.92 26.67
C TYR A 316 44.02 -1.37 28.07
N THR A 317 43.02 -0.82 28.70
CA THR A 317 43.06 -0.36 30.08
C THR A 317 42.34 -1.37 30.95
N PHE A 318 43.02 -1.93 31.91
CA PHE A 318 42.46 -2.83 32.91
C PHE A 318 41.65 -2.07 33.96
N SER A 319 40.74 -2.73 34.59
CA SER A 319 39.85 -2.13 35.63
C SER A 319 40.63 -1.64 36.86
N ASP A 320 41.86 -2.14 37.08
CA ASP A 320 42.79 -1.68 38.14
C ASP A 320 43.64 -0.49 37.71
N GLY A 321 43.45 0.06 36.52
CA GLY A 321 44.17 1.21 35.98
C GLY A 321 45.47 0.88 35.21
N ARG A 322 45.92 -0.37 35.18
CA ARG A 322 47.06 -0.77 34.32
C ARG A 322 46.69 -0.58 32.86
N VAL A 323 47.69 -0.30 32.03
CA VAL A 323 47.55 -0.07 30.60
C VAL A 323 48.50 -1.00 29.82
N SER A 324 47.98 -1.59 28.75
CA SER A 324 48.76 -2.30 27.74
C SER A 324 48.48 -1.71 26.38
N GLU A 325 49.49 -1.22 25.71
CA GLU A 325 49.40 -0.54 24.41
C GLU A 325 50.31 -1.22 23.39
N GLY A 326 49.87 -1.34 22.15
CA GLY A 326 50.69 -1.97 21.12
C GLY A 326 49.88 -2.53 19.95
N ILE A 327 50.50 -3.45 19.21
CA ILE A 327 49.93 -4.10 18.04
C ILE A 327 49.18 -5.37 18.46
N TRP A 328 47.90 -5.41 18.12
CA TRP A 328 47.00 -6.54 18.35
C TRP A 328 46.81 -7.35 17.07
N ILE A 329 46.82 -8.66 17.16
CA ILE A 329 46.49 -9.58 16.06
C ILE A 329 45.47 -10.61 16.58
N ASN A 330 44.28 -10.65 16.01
CA ASN A 330 43.23 -11.61 16.38
C ASN A 330 42.98 -11.69 17.90
N ASN A 331 42.83 -10.53 18.55
CA ASN A 331 42.63 -10.33 20.00
C ASN A 331 43.84 -10.58 20.90
N ILE A 332 45.02 -10.90 20.36
CA ILE A 332 46.26 -11.15 21.11
C ILE A 332 47.19 -9.94 20.95
N LEU A 333 47.76 -9.41 22.05
CA LEU A 333 48.75 -8.36 22.01
C LEU A 333 50.08 -8.98 21.63
N TYR A 334 50.70 -8.47 20.57
CA TYR A 334 51.97 -8.99 20.03
C TYR A 334 53.19 -8.15 20.42
N TYR A 335 53.02 -6.82 20.49
CA TYR A 335 54.08 -5.88 20.85
C TYR A 335 53.54 -4.86 21.84
N ASN A 336 54.32 -4.52 22.86
CA ASN A 336 53.98 -3.56 23.92
C ASN A 336 54.39 -2.11 23.60
N GLU A 337 54.92 -1.82 22.42
CA GLU A 337 55.35 -0.47 22.03
C GLU A 337 54.77 -0.10 20.66
N ALA A 338 54.40 1.16 20.49
CA ALA A 338 54.08 1.71 19.20
C ALA A 338 55.33 1.68 18.31
N PRO A 339 55.25 1.37 17.01
CA PRO A 339 56.34 1.61 16.09
C PRO A 339 56.68 3.10 16.13
N ALA A 340 57.94 3.44 16.37
CA ALA A 340 58.42 4.81 16.32
C ALA A 340 58.02 5.44 14.99
N GLU A 341 57.30 6.58 15.02
CA GLU A 341 57.02 7.32 13.82
C GLU A 341 58.33 7.68 13.14
N LYS A 342 58.57 7.13 11.96
CA LYS A 342 59.66 7.61 11.11
C LYS A 342 59.21 8.94 10.56
N TYR A 343 59.80 10.02 11.11
CA TYR A 343 59.73 11.37 10.54
C TYR A 343 60.31 11.40 9.12
#